data_143926b43c6e3ddbfbbc2974b5e35714
#
_entry.id   143926b43c6e3ddbfbbc2974b5e35714
#
_cell.length_a   1.000
_cell.length_b   1.000
_cell.length_c   1.000
_cell.angle_alpha   90.00
_cell.angle_beta   90.00
_cell.angle_gamma   90.00
#
_symmetry.space_group_name_H-M   'P 1'
#
loop_
_entity.id
_entity.type
_entity.pdbx_description
1 polymer ?
#
loop_
_entity_poly.entity_id
_entity_poly.type
_entity_poly.pdbx_seq_one_letter_code
_entity_poly.pdbx_strand_id
1 'polypeptide(L)'
;MRRGRERARTLVFSALLLILGCAIQRPLYAQPTPPAPINAEPTPAPASEDDQQAIALLAELQRYAIESPEELRRELAAANQAVNRARSEANRIRLAVLLTMPAAGPPDDARALALLDSVIGRTGGTSPVRQLATVLYLQVAERARNVAEEKKKSAAAQEKLDQLRAVERSLLIERSRNAGGAGGGGGGGTGR
;
A
#
# COMPACT_ATOMS: atom_id res chain seq x y z
N MET A 1 -19.36 18.75 10.69
CA MET A 1 -17.88 18.77 10.68
C MET A 1 -17.28 17.87 9.58
N ARG A 2 -17.72 18.02 8.29
CA ARG A 2 -17.28 17.15 7.16
C ARG A 2 -16.52 17.90 6.05
N ARG A 3 -16.29 19.22 6.16
CA ARG A 3 -15.68 20.05 5.09
C ARG A 3 -14.16 20.23 5.15
N GLY A 4 -13.46 19.64 6.12
CA GLY A 4 -12.01 19.84 6.30
C GLY A 4 -11.11 18.84 5.58
N ARG A 5 -11.62 17.68 5.16
CA ARG A 5 -10.80 16.61 4.57
C ARG A 5 -10.58 16.67 3.07
N GLU A 6 -11.39 17.42 2.34
CA GLU A 6 -11.27 17.52 0.88
C GLU A 6 -10.22 18.53 0.42
N ARG A 7 -9.92 19.54 1.24
CA ARG A 7 -8.94 20.58 0.87
C ARG A 7 -7.49 20.13 1.00
N ALA A 8 -7.21 19.07 1.78
CA ALA A 8 -5.86 18.55 1.92
C ALA A 8 -5.42 17.65 0.74
N ARG A 9 -6.37 17.07 0.00
CA ARG A 9 -6.05 16.21 -1.15
C ARG A 9 -5.73 16.96 -2.43
N THR A 10 -6.28 18.16 -2.61
CA THR A 10 -6.04 18.99 -3.81
C THR A 10 -4.71 19.73 -3.80
N LEU A 11 -4.10 19.95 -2.64
CA LEU A 11 -2.82 20.66 -2.55
C LEU A 11 -1.61 19.77 -2.85
N VAL A 12 -1.71 18.44 -2.68
CA VAL A 12 -0.61 17.52 -2.96
C VAL A 12 -0.45 17.27 -4.46
N PHE A 13 -1.53 17.35 -5.25
CA PHE A 13 -1.44 17.16 -6.72
C PHE A 13 -0.92 18.39 -7.47
N SER A 14 -1.03 19.60 -6.90
CA SER A 14 -0.60 20.84 -7.56
C SER A 14 0.92 21.09 -7.47
N ALA A 15 1.62 20.47 -6.51
CA ALA A 15 3.06 20.66 -6.33
C ALA A 15 3.93 19.80 -7.26
N LEU A 16 3.36 18.76 -7.88
CA LEU A 16 4.12 17.83 -8.73
C LEU A 16 4.25 18.31 -10.20
N LEU A 17 3.46 19.31 -10.61
CA LEU A 17 3.40 19.75 -12.01
C LEU A 17 4.33 20.95 -12.33
N LEU A 18 5.04 21.48 -11.34
CA LEU A 18 5.88 22.70 -11.49
C LEU A 18 7.37 22.42 -11.68
N ILE A 19 7.81 21.16 -11.70
CA ILE A 19 9.25 20.81 -11.83
C ILE A 19 9.67 20.46 -13.28
N LEU A 20 8.73 20.41 -14.24
CA LEU A 20 9.03 20.00 -15.62
C LEU A 20 9.24 21.17 -16.60
N GLY A 21 9.48 22.36 -16.12
CA GLY A 21 9.56 23.56 -16.95
C GLY A 21 10.85 24.37 -16.84
N CYS A 22 12.05 23.76 -16.91
CA CYS A 22 13.26 24.57 -17.03
C CYS A 22 14.36 23.81 -17.77
N ALA A 23 14.72 24.36 -18.90
CA ALA A 23 16.00 24.37 -19.58
C ALA A 23 15.94 23.90 -21.03
N ILE A 24 15.39 24.75 -21.90
CA ILE A 24 15.85 24.79 -23.30
C ILE A 24 16.50 26.17 -23.50
N GLN A 25 17.75 26.31 -23.08
CA GLN A 25 18.62 27.38 -23.58
C GLN A 25 19.51 26.76 -24.64
N ARG A 26 19.18 27.02 -25.90
CA ARG A 26 20.06 26.75 -27.03
C ARG A 26 21.06 27.93 -27.17
N PRO A 27 22.39 27.72 -27.15
CA PRO A 27 23.29 28.71 -27.65
C PRO A 27 23.31 28.66 -29.18
N LEU A 28 22.95 29.78 -29.80
CA LEU A 28 23.14 30.06 -31.23
C LEU A 28 24.60 30.32 -31.48
N TYR A 29 25.36 29.35 -31.94
CA TYR A 29 26.54 29.54 -32.81
C TYR A 29 26.82 28.18 -33.44
N ALA A 30 26.23 27.94 -34.62
CA ALA A 30 26.60 26.82 -35.48
C ALA A 30 27.61 27.32 -36.53
N GLN A 31 28.85 26.89 -36.42
CA GLN A 31 29.74 26.86 -37.57
C GLN A 31 29.33 25.68 -38.48
N PRO A 32 29.40 25.82 -39.83
CA PRO A 32 29.13 24.72 -40.72
C PRO A 32 30.32 23.75 -40.69
N THR A 33 30.19 22.71 -39.92
CA THR A 33 31.07 21.54 -39.97
C THR A 33 30.64 20.68 -41.17
N PRO A 34 31.61 20.15 -41.98
CA PRO A 34 31.28 19.24 -43.07
C PRO A 34 30.53 18.01 -42.56
N PRO A 35 29.64 17.42 -43.36
CA PRO A 35 28.82 16.31 -42.91
C PRO A 35 29.73 15.15 -42.49
N ALA A 36 29.80 14.91 -41.19
CA ALA A 36 30.33 13.68 -40.63
C ALA A 36 29.47 12.52 -41.16
N PRO A 37 30.09 11.37 -41.46
CA PRO A 37 29.33 10.21 -41.92
C PRO A 37 28.20 9.94 -40.89
N ILE A 38 26.98 9.83 -41.38
CA ILE A 38 25.80 9.51 -40.61
C ILE A 38 26.11 8.21 -39.85
N ASN A 39 26.54 8.33 -38.60
CA ASN A 39 26.57 7.18 -37.69
C ASN A 39 25.14 6.67 -37.67
N ALA A 40 24.93 5.54 -38.30
CA ALA A 40 23.69 4.83 -38.20
C ALA A 40 23.31 4.79 -36.71
N GLU A 41 22.20 5.43 -36.36
CA GLU A 41 21.63 5.36 -35.03
C GLU A 41 21.58 3.88 -34.67
N PRO A 42 22.18 3.44 -33.55
CA PRO A 42 22.25 2.04 -33.24
C PRO A 42 20.81 1.48 -33.23
N THR A 43 20.48 0.67 -34.22
CA THR A 43 19.20 -0.03 -34.26
C THR A 43 19.05 -0.71 -32.91
N PRO A 44 18.01 -0.41 -32.11
CA PRO A 44 17.85 -1.01 -30.79
C PRO A 44 17.91 -2.52 -30.96
N ALA A 45 18.84 -3.15 -30.25
CA ALA A 45 18.96 -4.59 -30.24
C ALA A 45 17.57 -5.20 -29.88
N PRO A 46 17.15 -6.28 -30.52
CA PRO A 46 15.88 -6.91 -30.18
C PRO A 46 15.86 -7.22 -28.69
N ALA A 47 14.78 -6.80 -28.01
CA ALA A 47 14.63 -7.02 -26.57
C ALA A 47 14.78 -8.51 -26.24
N SER A 48 15.55 -8.83 -25.21
CA SER A 48 15.76 -10.21 -24.79
C SER A 48 14.42 -10.86 -24.40
N GLU A 49 14.33 -12.20 -24.38
CA GLU A 49 13.12 -12.88 -23.93
C GLU A 49 12.73 -12.47 -22.50
N ASP A 50 13.70 -12.24 -21.63
CA ASP A 50 13.48 -11.74 -20.26
C ASP A 50 12.89 -10.33 -20.24
N ASP A 51 13.35 -9.43 -21.14
CA ASP A 51 12.80 -8.09 -21.28
C ASP A 51 11.36 -8.14 -21.76
N GLN A 52 11.07 -8.97 -22.78
CA GLN A 52 9.72 -9.16 -23.30
C GLN A 52 8.77 -9.70 -22.21
N GLN A 53 9.24 -10.65 -21.40
CA GLN A 53 8.47 -11.19 -20.30
C GLN A 53 8.19 -10.14 -19.22
N ALA A 54 9.16 -9.30 -18.89
CA ALA A 54 8.98 -8.20 -17.95
C ALA A 54 7.98 -7.15 -18.46
N ILE A 55 8.05 -6.79 -19.75
CA ILE A 55 7.12 -5.86 -20.39
C ILE A 55 5.70 -6.44 -20.38
N ALA A 56 5.53 -7.71 -20.75
CA ALA A 56 4.23 -8.37 -20.70
C ALA A 56 3.63 -8.38 -19.30
N LEU A 57 4.46 -8.69 -18.30
CA LEU A 57 4.04 -8.66 -16.90
C LEU A 57 3.61 -7.26 -16.44
N LEU A 58 4.38 -6.22 -16.79
CA LEU A 58 4.00 -4.83 -16.46
C LEU A 58 2.68 -4.42 -17.11
N ALA A 59 2.43 -4.82 -18.37
CA ALA A 59 1.15 -4.57 -19.04
C ALA A 59 -0.03 -5.23 -18.31
N GLU A 60 0.14 -6.46 -17.83
CA GLU A 60 -0.87 -7.13 -17.00
C GLU A 60 -1.10 -6.43 -15.66
N LEU A 61 -0.04 -5.99 -14.97
CA LEU A 61 -0.17 -5.25 -13.71
C LEU A 61 -0.91 -3.92 -13.90
N GLN A 62 -0.68 -3.24 -15.03
CA GLN A 62 -1.43 -2.03 -15.40
C GLN A 62 -2.92 -2.34 -15.63
N ARG A 63 -3.23 -3.46 -16.28
CA ARG A 63 -4.60 -3.90 -16.49
C ARG A 63 -5.32 -4.13 -15.16
N TYR A 64 -4.70 -4.77 -14.19
CA TYR A 64 -5.29 -4.98 -12.85
C TYR A 64 -5.65 -3.67 -12.14
N ALA A 65 -4.95 -2.56 -12.43
CA ALA A 65 -5.24 -1.27 -11.80
C ALA A 65 -6.59 -0.66 -12.22
N ILE A 66 -7.14 -1.09 -13.37
CA ILE A 66 -8.38 -0.56 -13.94
C ILE A 66 -9.52 -1.58 -13.97
N GLU A 67 -9.27 -2.83 -13.61
CA GLU A 67 -10.28 -3.90 -13.60
C GLU A 67 -11.30 -3.74 -12.45
N SER A 68 -12.48 -4.27 -12.68
CA SER A 68 -13.51 -4.32 -11.66
C SER A 68 -13.15 -5.29 -10.52
N PRO A 69 -13.70 -5.09 -9.30
CA PRO A 69 -13.47 -6.01 -8.20
C PRO A 69 -13.85 -7.47 -8.49
N GLU A 70 -14.86 -7.69 -9.33
CA GLU A 70 -15.29 -9.04 -9.70
C GLU A 70 -14.29 -9.72 -10.63
N GLU A 71 -13.74 -8.98 -11.60
CA GLU A 71 -12.69 -9.46 -12.48
C GLU A 71 -11.42 -9.77 -11.71
N LEU A 72 -11.00 -8.87 -10.80
CA LEU A 72 -9.84 -9.10 -9.95
C LEU A 72 -9.96 -10.35 -9.07
N ARG A 73 -11.16 -10.67 -8.57
CA ARG A 73 -11.39 -11.94 -7.83
C ARG A 73 -11.24 -13.16 -8.73
N ARG A 74 -11.71 -13.09 -9.96
CA ARG A 74 -11.53 -14.16 -10.95
C ARG A 74 -10.06 -14.33 -11.32
N GLU A 75 -9.36 -13.22 -11.54
CA GLU A 75 -7.92 -13.21 -11.82
C GLU A 75 -7.12 -13.78 -10.63
N LEU A 76 -7.48 -13.44 -9.39
CA LEU A 76 -6.85 -14.03 -8.20
C LEU A 76 -7.03 -15.55 -8.15
N ALA A 77 -8.23 -16.04 -8.45
CA ALA A 77 -8.48 -17.49 -8.52
C ALA A 77 -7.66 -18.15 -9.62
N ALA A 78 -7.61 -17.53 -10.81
CA ALA A 78 -6.83 -18.02 -11.95
C ALA A 78 -5.33 -18.01 -11.65
N ALA A 79 -4.79 -16.95 -11.04
CA ALA A 79 -3.39 -16.83 -10.65
C ALA A 79 -2.98 -17.90 -9.61
N ASN A 80 -3.86 -18.21 -8.64
CA ASN A 80 -3.64 -19.33 -7.71
C ASN A 80 -3.51 -20.67 -8.44
N GLN A 81 -4.39 -20.94 -9.42
CA GLN A 81 -4.30 -22.16 -10.22
C GLN A 81 -3.05 -22.18 -11.09
N ALA A 82 -2.68 -21.03 -11.69
CA ALA A 82 -1.49 -20.92 -12.53
C ALA A 82 -0.21 -21.22 -11.75
N VAL A 83 -0.06 -20.73 -10.53
CA VAL A 83 1.08 -21.04 -9.65
C VAL A 83 1.12 -22.52 -9.27
N ASN A 84 -0.03 -23.17 -9.08
CA ASN A 84 -0.10 -24.60 -8.76
C ASN A 84 0.30 -25.48 -9.96
N ARG A 85 -0.03 -25.05 -11.18
CA ARG A 85 0.32 -25.76 -12.42
C ARG A 85 1.77 -25.54 -12.83
N ALA A 86 2.22 -24.29 -12.77
CA ALA A 86 3.55 -23.87 -13.19
C ALA A 86 4.08 -22.81 -12.22
N ARG A 87 5.09 -23.15 -11.45
CA ARG A 87 5.74 -22.25 -10.48
C ARG A 87 6.74 -21.30 -11.17
N SER A 88 6.32 -20.64 -12.29
CA SER A 88 7.14 -19.65 -12.97
C SER A 88 7.28 -18.38 -12.13
N GLU A 89 8.33 -17.59 -12.39
CA GLU A 89 8.57 -16.31 -11.72
C GLU A 89 7.42 -15.34 -11.98
N ALA A 90 6.97 -15.24 -13.23
CA ALA A 90 5.85 -14.40 -13.62
C ALA A 90 4.54 -14.76 -12.90
N ASN A 91 4.18 -16.04 -12.80
CA ASN A 91 2.98 -16.47 -12.10
C ASN A 91 3.01 -16.12 -10.61
N ARG A 92 4.18 -16.25 -9.96
CA ARG A 92 4.34 -15.87 -8.55
C ARG A 92 4.18 -14.38 -8.35
N ILE A 93 4.74 -13.54 -9.25
CA ILE A 93 4.60 -12.09 -9.17
C ILE A 93 3.14 -11.68 -9.40
N ARG A 94 2.45 -12.24 -10.41
CA ARG A 94 1.02 -11.99 -10.64
C ARG A 94 0.19 -12.26 -9.38
N LEU A 95 0.36 -13.46 -8.82
CA LEU A 95 -0.34 -13.84 -7.60
C LEU A 95 0.01 -12.93 -6.43
N ALA A 96 1.28 -12.59 -6.24
CA ALA A 96 1.70 -11.69 -5.17
C ALA A 96 1.03 -10.32 -5.28
N VAL A 97 0.97 -9.73 -6.47
CA VAL A 97 0.31 -8.43 -6.69
C VAL A 97 -1.19 -8.52 -6.39
N LEU A 98 -1.88 -9.53 -6.91
CA LEU A 98 -3.32 -9.71 -6.69
C LEU A 98 -3.65 -9.92 -5.20
N LEU A 99 -2.80 -10.64 -4.45
CA LEU A 99 -2.93 -10.80 -2.99
C LEU A 99 -2.79 -9.47 -2.22
N THR A 100 -2.15 -8.47 -2.80
CA THR A 100 -2.00 -7.16 -2.17
C THR A 100 -3.15 -6.20 -2.48
N MET A 101 -4.03 -6.53 -3.43
CA MET A 101 -5.11 -5.66 -3.88
C MET A 101 -6.39 -5.86 -3.06
N PRO A 102 -6.86 -4.83 -2.30
CA PRO A 102 -8.08 -4.96 -1.48
C PRO A 102 -9.33 -5.25 -2.31
N ALA A 103 -9.34 -4.84 -3.58
CA ALA A 103 -10.45 -5.09 -4.49
C ALA A 103 -10.58 -6.56 -4.91
N ALA A 104 -9.47 -7.30 -4.94
CA ALA A 104 -9.47 -8.72 -5.26
C ALA A 104 -9.92 -9.60 -4.07
N GLY A 105 -9.75 -9.13 -2.83
CA GLY A 105 -10.10 -9.85 -1.62
C GLY A 105 -9.38 -9.29 -0.39
N PRO A 106 -9.47 -9.99 0.76
CA PRO A 106 -8.70 -9.61 1.93
C PRO A 106 -7.20 -9.65 1.61
N PRO A 107 -6.46 -8.55 1.85
CA PRO A 107 -5.03 -8.50 1.54
C PRO A 107 -4.24 -9.52 2.37
N ASP A 108 -3.38 -10.29 1.71
CA ASP A 108 -2.44 -11.25 2.33
C ASP A 108 -1.00 -10.88 2.00
N ASP A 109 -0.50 -9.84 2.69
CA ASP A 109 0.85 -9.34 2.51
C ASP A 109 1.92 -10.36 2.87
N ALA A 110 1.65 -11.23 3.86
CA ALA A 110 2.61 -12.26 4.27
C ALA A 110 2.85 -13.28 3.17
N ARG A 111 1.80 -13.76 2.53
CA ARG A 111 1.90 -14.69 1.41
C ARG A 111 2.49 -14.02 0.17
N ALA A 112 2.14 -12.76 -0.10
CA ALA A 112 2.72 -11.99 -1.20
C ALA A 112 4.24 -11.85 -1.04
N LEU A 113 4.72 -11.49 0.16
CA LEU A 113 6.15 -11.40 0.47
C LEU A 113 6.87 -12.74 0.29
N ALA A 114 6.30 -13.85 0.75
CA ALA A 114 6.88 -15.17 0.57
C ALA A 114 7.00 -15.58 -0.90
N LEU A 115 6.02 -15.23 -1.73
CA LEU A 115 6.06 -15.47 -3.17
C LEU A 115 7.16 -14.65 -3.84
N LEU A 116 7.26 -13.35 -3.54
CA LEU A 116 8.27 -12.45 -4.10
C LEU A 116 9.68 -12.85 -3.66
N ASP A 117 9.87 -13.18 -2.39
CA ASP A 117 11.15 -13.69 -1.86
C ASP A 117 11.60 -14.94 -2.60
N SER A 118 10.68 -15.85 -2.90
CA SER A 118 10.98 -17.07 -3.68
C SER A 118 11.40 -16.81 -5.12
N VAL A 119 11.11 -15.61 -5.68
CA VAL A 119 11.59 -15.16 -6.99
C VAL A 119 12.96 -14.52 -6.86
N ILE A 120 13.17 -13.67 -5.86
CA ILE A 120 14.42 -12.94 -5.62
C ILE A 120 15.56 -13.92 -5.24
N GLY A 121 15.28 -14.90 -4.37
CA GLY A 121 16.26 -15.84 -3.83
C GLY A 121 16.81 -16.87 -4.82
N ARG A 122 16.40 -16.85 -6.10
CA ARG A 122 16.91 -17.78 -7.11
C ARG A 122 18.31 -17.40 -7.56
N THR A 123 19.22 -18.35 -7.53
CA THR A 123 20.59 -18.22 -8.05
C THR A 123 20.57 -18.13 -9.58
N GLY A 124 21.13 -17.08 -10.13
CA GLY A 124 21.31 -16.90 -11.59
C GLY A 124 20.92 -15.52 -12.06
N GLY A 125 21.87 -14.58 -12.13
CA GLY A 125 21.79 -13.26 -12.79
C GLY A 125 20.67 -12.33 -12.33
N THR A 126 20.82 -11.06 -12.60
CA THR A 126 19.78 -10.03 -12.43
C THR A 126 18.93 -10.00 -13.70
N SER A 127 17.77 -10.68 -13.72
CA SER A 127 16.79 -10.50 -14.79
C SER A 127 15.86 -9.32 -14.48
N PRO A 128 15.29 -8.64 -15.48
CA PRO A 128 14.31 -7.56 -15.31
C PRO A 128 13.10 -7.99 -14.46
N VAL A 129 12.67 -9.24 -14.60
CA VAL A 129 11.58 -9.83 -13.80
C VAL A 129 11.92 -9.88 -12.30
N ARG A 130 13.17 -10.23 -11.95
CA ARG A 130 13.63 -10.25 -10.55
C ARG A 130 13.82 -8.84 -9.98
N GLN A 131 14.29 -7.90 -10.80
CA GLN A 131 14.35 -6.50 -10.38
C GLN A 131 12.96 -5.98 -10.05
N LEU A 132 11.96 -6.27 -10.89
CA LEU A 132 10.57 -5.95 -10.60
C LEU A 132 10.08 -6.61 -9.30
N ALA A 133 10.37 -7.89 -9.09
CA ALA A 133 10.02 -8.59 -7.85
C ALA A 133 10.65 -7.93 -6.62
N THR A 134 11.90 -7.47 -6.72
CA THR A 134 12.59 -6.78 -5.63
C THR A 134 11.90 -5.46 -5.27
N VAL A 135 11.53 -4.65 -6.27
CA VAL A 135 10.81 -3.39 -6.04
C VAL A 135 9.46 -3.66 -5.38
N LEU A 136 8.70 -4.61 -5.90
CA LEU A 136 7.40 -4.99 -5.32
C LEU A 136 7.55 -5.52 -3.89
N TYR A 137 8.57 -6.33 -3.60
CA TYR A 137 8.85 -6.82 -2.26
C TYR A 137 9.05 -5.68 -1.27
N LEU A 138 9.89 -4.69 -1.62
CA LEU A 138 10.15 -3.55 -0.75
C LEU A 138 8.87 -2.75 -0.47
N GLN A 139 8.03 -2.51 -1.50
CA GLN A 139 6.77 -1.79 -1.35
C GLN A 139 5.77 -2.54 -0.45
N VAL A 140 5.63 -3.86 -0.65
CA VAL A 140 4.72 -4.68 0.16
C VAL A 140 5.22 -4.77 1.61
N ALA A 141 6.54 -4.91 1.82
CA ALA A 141 7.14 -4.96 3.15
C ALA A 141 6.93 -3.64 3.92
N GLU A 142 7.10 -2.50 3.26
CA GLU A 142 6.84 -1.20 3.86
C GLU A 142 5.35 -1.04 4.23
N ARG A 143 4.45 -1.39 3.30
CA ARG A 143 3.01 -1.36 3.56
C ARG A 143 2.63 -2.24 4.75
N ALA A 144 3.15 -3.46 4.82
CA ALA A 144 2.89 -4.39 5.93
C ALA A 144 3.35 -3.81 7.28
N ARG A 145 4.51 -3.14 7.33
CA ARG A 145 4.99 -2.44 8.52
C ARG A 145 4.05 -1.31 8.92
N ASN A 146 3.66 -0.46 7.98
CA ASN A 146 2.76 0.66 8.24
C ASN A 146 1.39 0.19 8.77
N VAL A 147 0.83 -0.88 8.19
CA VAL A 147 -0.42 -1.49 8.68
C VAL A 147 -0.25 -2.05 10.09
N ALA A 148 0.88 -2.69 10.40
CA ALA A 148 1.15 -3.21 11.74
C ALA A 148 1.29 -2.09 12.78
N GLU A 149 1.93 -0.98 12.42
CA GLU A 149 2.03 0.20 13.30
C GLU A 149 0.67 0.86 13.54
N GLU A 150 -0.13 1.04 12.51
CA GLU A 150 -1.49 1.60 12.66
C GLU A 150 -2.40 0.70 13.51
N LYS A 151 -2.28 -0.60 13.38
CA LYS A 151 -2.98 -1.55 14.26
C LYS A 151 -2.55 -1.41 15.72
N LYS A 152 -1.25 -1.25 16.00
CA LYS A 152 -0.75 -1.01 17.36
C LYS A 152 -1.28 0.30 17.93
N LYS A 153 -1.25 1.39 17.15
CA LYS A 153 -1.78 2.70 17.56
C LYS A 153 -3.28 2.63 17.83
N SER A 154 -4.02 1.95 16.97
CA SER A 154 -5.47 1.76 17.13
C SER A 154 -5.80 0.95 18.39
N ALA A 155 -5.08 -0.15 18.64
CA ALA A 155 -5.25 -0.95 19.85
C ALA A 155 -4.95 -0.15 21.13
N ALA A 156 -3.85 0.61 21.14
CA ALA A 156 -3.50 1.48 22.27
C ALA A 156 -4.54 2.59 22.51
N ALA A 157 -5.10 3.16 21.44
CA ALA A 157 -6.18 4.14 21.55
C ALA A 157 -7.46 3.51 22.12
N GLN A 158 -7.80 2.32 21.68
CA GLN A 158 -8.96 1.58 22.18
C GLN A 158 -8.82 1.24 23.67
N GLU A 159 -7.63 0.79 24.09
CA GLU A 159 -7.34 0.51 25.50
C GLU A 159 -7.52 1.77 26.38
N LYS A 160 -7.01 2.93 25.93
CA LYS A 160 -7.21 4.20 26.65
C LYS A 160 -8.69 4.58 26.76
N LEU A 161 -9.47 4.38 25.70
CA LEU A 161 -10.91 4.64 25.73
C LEU A 161 -11.63 3.71 26.75
N ASP A 162 -11.23 2.47 26.81
CA ASP A 162 -11.83 1.51 27.75
C ASP A 162 -11.43 1.83 29.20
N GLN A 163 -10.21 2.27 29.45
CA GLN A 163 -9.77 2.79 30.74
C GLN A 163 -10.59 4.01 31.16
N LEU A 164 -10.79 5.00 30.28
CA LEU A 164 -11.60 6.18 30.56
C LEU A 164 -13.06 5.83 30.90
N ARG A 165 -13.66 4.90 30.14
CA ARG A 165 -15.02 4.40 30.42
C ARG A 165 -15.11 3.65 31.74
N ALA A 166 -14.04 2.96 32.16
CA ALA A 166 -14.00 2.30 33.47
C ALA A 166 -13.95 3.32 34.60
N VAL A 167 -13.14 4.37 34.47
CA VAL A 167 -13.07 5.48 35.44
C VAL A 167 -14.41 6.20 35.52
N GLU A 168 -15.03 6.54 34.40
CA GLU A 168 -16.35 7.19 34.37
C GLU A 168 -17.40 6.36 35.12
N ARG A 169 -17.46 5.06 34.84
CA ARG A 169 -18.38 4.15 35.54
C ARG A 169 -18.12 4.11 37.05
N SER A 170 -16.86 4.08 37.48
CA SER A 170 -16.52 4.09 38.92
C SER A 170 -16.95 5.37 39.61
N LEU A 171 -16.76 6.52 38.97
CA LEU A 171 -17.19 7.83 39.49
C LEU A 171 -18.71 7.95 39.58
N LEU A 172 -19.46 7.40 38.61
CA LEU A 172 -20.91 7.38 38.65
C LEU A 172 -21.43 6.51 39.82
N ILE A 173 -20.81 5.35 40.07
CA ILE A 173 -21.14 4.48 41.19
C ILE A 173 -20.86 5.16 42.53
N GLU A 174 -19.71 5.82 42.66
CA GLU A 174 -19.33 6.56 43.86
C GLU A 174 -20.29 7.71 44.15
N ARG A 175 -20.62 8.49 43.09
CA ARG A 175 -21.61 9.57 43.21
C ARG A 175 -22.99 9.08 43.62
N SER A 176 -23.45 7.94 43.12
CA SER A 176 -24.72 7.34 43.51
C SER A 176 -24.72 6.85 44.97
N ARG A 177 -23.60 6.30 45.45
CA ARG A 177 -23.43 5.91 46.87
C ARG A 177 -23.49 7.10 47.80
N ASN A 178 -22.78 8.19 47.45
CA ASN A 178 -22.77 9.41 48.25
C ASN A 178 -24.15 10.11 48.26
N ALA A 179 -24.88 10.10 47.23
CA ALA A 179 -26.24 10.65 47.14
C ALA A 179 -27.25 9.81 47.94
N GLY A 180 -27.07 8.49 47.99
CA GLY A 180 -27.95 7.61 48.76
C GLY A 180 -27.70 7.63 50.29
N GLY A 181 -26.44 7.99 50.70
CA GLY A 181 -26.05 8.12 52.09
C GLY A 181 -26.56 9.38 52.81
N ALA A 182 -26.87 10.44 52.09
CA ALA A 182 -27.33 11.70 52.64
C ALA A 182 -28.82 11.76 53.07
N GLY A 183 -29.62 10.74 52.69
CA GLY A 183 -31.06 10.67 52.95
C GLY A 183 -31.46 9.90 54.21
N GLY A 184 -30.53 9.26 54.95
CA GLY A 184 -30.84 8.36 56.07
C GLY A 184 -30.70 8.90 57.49
N GLY A 185 -30.44 10.18 57.68
CA GLY A 185 -30.14 10.76 58.98
C GLY A 185 -31.15 11.79 59.50
N GLY A 186 -32.44 11.47 59.53
CA GLY A 186 -33.41 12.41 60.04
C GLY A 186 -34.74 11.81 60.42
N GLY A 187 -34.85 11.21 61.61
CA GLY A 187 -36.18 10.82 62.06
C GLY A 187 -36.21 9.83 63.21
N GLY A 188 -35.92 10.27 64.44
CA GLY A 188 -36.10 9.40 65.60
C GLY A 188 -35.85 10.12 66.90
N GLY A 189 -36.52 11.21 67.05
CA GLY A 189 -36.55 11.84 68.37
C GLY A 189 -37.97 11.95 68.84
N THR A 190 -38.16 11.68 70.11
CA THR A 190 -39.16 12.14 71.05
C THR A 190 -40.40 11.32 71.18
N GLY A 191 -40.60 10.92 72.36
CA GLY A 191 -41.89 10.91 72.98
C GLY A 191 -42.15 9.87 74.00
N ARG A 192 -41.79 10.21 75.27
CA ARG A 192 -42.44 9.70 76.47
C ARG A 192 -42.52 8.22 76.73
#